data_3aa3004765ce5d3324d785bdcbc5fcc0
#
_entry.id   3aa3004765ce5d3324d785bdcbc5fcc0
#
_cell.length_a   1.000
_cell.length_b   1.000
_cell.length_c   1.000
_cell.angle_alpha   90.00
_cell.angle_beta   90.00
_cell.angle_gamma   90.00
#
_symmetry.space_group_name_H-M   'P 1'
#
loop_
_entity.id
_entity.type
_entity.pdbx_description
1 polymer ?
#
loop_
_entity_poly.entity_id
_entity_poly.type
_entity_poly.pdbx_seq_one_letter_code
_entity_poly.pdbx_strand_id
1 'polypeptide(L)'
;MVGCFCLCSAGYGQDGEQVKGLKLPSLLGPPGGLGRSELRQRWEGYRRQEILQQFEQHVYGKAPHQGFEITVLNTDCQWVGPYAAKRKTIQARLAGPMGSLEFKVTLWLPEKSSGPCPVFLGMHLFDSGSLQPVLGQPWKGSSSKGLELATHNPSWLWQQLFARGFGAATVDADEMDPDQHDGFKNGVHGLFHDATRQPHGDRDWGTLAAWAWGLSRALDILVRDEEVDSERVMVVGHSRMGKAALWAGATDERFAMVFSNNSGCGGAALSRRRHGETVAHINRVFPHWFCSQFHFYGDAEDEIPVDQHQLIALMAPRPVYVASALEDDWADPKGEFLSAYRASEVYSLYDKAGCPGPAQPELNQSVGEGVGYHLRSGRHDLTTFDWMCFLDFAEAQAHRSKRK
;
A
#
# COMPACT_ATOMS: atom_id res chain seq x y z
N MET A 1 -33.91 -22.78 32.40
CA MET A 1 -34.10 -22.50 30.96
C MET A 1 -32.71 -22.35 30.34
N VAL A 2 -32.29 -23.37 29.61
CA VAL A 2 -30.96 -23.48 28.99
C VAL A 2 -31.05 -22.84 27.63
N GLY A 3 -30.33 -21.73 27.44
CA GLY A 3 -30.24 -21.05 26.16
C GLY A 3 -29.29 -21.79 25.22
N CYS A 4 -29.84 -22.34 24.15
CA CYS A 4 -29.12 -23.01 23.08
C CYS A 4 -28.37 -21.99 22.23
N PHE A 5 -27.04 -21.93 22.33
CA PHE A 5 -26.21 -21.24 21.36
C PHE A 5 -26.12 -22.08 20.09
N CYS A 6 -26.85 -21.66 19.07
CA CYS A 6 -26.69 -22.15 17.72
C CYS A 6 -25.32 -21.70 17.17
N LEU A 7 -24.37 -22.62 17.14
CA LEU A 7 -23.16 -22.51 16.33
C LEU A 7 -23.58 -22.62 14.86
N CYS A 8 -23.72 -21.49 14.19
CA CYS A 8 -23.75 -21.48 12.73
C CYS A 8 -22.39 -21.95 12.23
N SER A 9 -22.27 -23.19 11.85
CA SER A 9 -21.22 -23.71 10.98
C SER A 9 -21.38 -23.02 9.65
N ALA A 10 -20.53 -22.00 9.39
CA ALA A 10 -20.36 -21.43 8.07
C ALA A 10 -19.84 -22.56 7.16
N GLY A 11 -20.74 -23.15 6.39
CA GLY A 11 -20.40 -24.09 5.34
C GLY A 11 -19.50 -23.37 4.34
N TYR A 12 -18.27 -23.87 4.18
CA TYR A 12 -17.40 -23.50 3.07
C TYR A 12 -18.05 -24.00 1.78
N GLY A 13 -18.95 -23.17 1.25
CA GLY A 13 -19.77 -23.46 0.08
C GLY A 13 -18.95 -23.38 -1.19
N GLN A 14 -19.19 -24.36 -1.98
CA GLN A 14 -18.87 -24.51 -3.38
C GLN A 14 -19.20 -23.25 -4.18
N ASP A 15 -18.42 -23.09 -5.26
CA ASP A 15 -18.57 -22.19 -6.39
C ASP A 15 -17.95 -20.79 -6.21
N GLY A 16 -17.04 -20.45 -7.18
CA GLY A 16 -16.53 -19.12 -7.36
C GLY A 16 -17.68 -18.12 -7.45
N GLU A 17 -17.99 -17.49 -6.31
CA GLU A 17 -19.15 -16.62 -6.15
C GLU A 17 -19.11 -15.52 -7.18
N GLN A 18 -20.11 -15.51 -8.03
CA GLN A 18 -20.37 -14.46 -8.99
C GLN A 18 -20.64 -13.15 -8.24
N VAL A 19 -19.63 -12.33 -8.08
CA VAL A 19 -19.85 -10.93 -7.75
C VAL A 19 -20.53 -10.31 -8.98
N LYS A 20 -21.87 -10.40 -9.05
CA LYS A 20 -22.69 -9.97 -10.20
C LYS A 20 -22.18 -10.47 -11.55
N GLY A 21 -21.80 -11.74 -11.66
CA GLY A 21 -21.32 -12.35 -12.91
C GLY A 21 -19.81 -12.35 -13.13
N LEU A 22 -19.00 -11.75 -12.26
CA LEU A 22 -17.55 -11.75 -12.39
C LEU A 22 -16.95 -13.07 -11.90
N LYS A 23 -16.15 -13.70 -12.75
CA LYS A 23 -15.33 -14.86 -12.36
C LYS A 23 -13.99 -14.36 -11.83
N LEU A 24 -13.83 -14.33 -10.51
CA LEU A 24 -12.57 -13.95 -9.90
C LEU A 24 -11.62 -15.16 -9.78
N PRO A 25 -10.29 -14.97 -9.95
CA PRO A 25 -9.31 -15.99 -9.67
C PRO A 25 -9.39 -16.45 -8.20
N SER A 26 -9.30 -17.76 -7.97
CA SER A 26 -9.38 -18.30 -6.61
C SER A 26 -8.23 -17.86 -5.74
N LEU A 27 -8.49 -17.48 -4.50
CA LEU A 27 -7.47 -17.19 -3.48
C LEU A 27 -6.74 -18.45 -3.02
N LEU A 28 -7.48 -19.49 -2.70
CA LEU A 28 -6.97 -20.70 -2.03
C LEU A 28 -6.72 -21.87 -2.99
N GLY A 29 -6.89 -21.65 -4.30
CA GLY A 29 -6.78 -22.69 -5.33
C GLY A 29 -8.11 -23.43 -5.57
N PRO A 30 -8.10 -24.53 -6.33
CA PRO A 30 -9.31 -25.25 -6.67
C PRO A 30 -10.01 -25.79 -5.42
N PRO A 31 -11.35 -25.82 -5.41
CA PRO A 31 -12.13 -26.41 -4.32
C PRO A 31 -11.76 -27.88 -4.18
N GLY A 32 -11.49 -28.33 -2.96
CA GLY A 32 -11.01 -29.69 -2.73
C GLY A 32 -11.43 -30.29 -1.39
N GLY A 33 -12.45 -29.76 -0.73
CA GLY A 33 -12.93 -30.30 0.55
C GLY A 33 -11.92 -30.21 1.70
N LEU A 34 -10.89 -29.35 1.55
CA LEU A 34 -9.85 -29.14 2.55
C LEU A 34 -10.41 -28.40 3.77
N GLY A 35 -9.98 -28.83 4.95
CA GLY A 35 -10.25 -28.13 6.20
C GLY A 35 -9.43 -26.84 6.30
N ARG A 36 -9.82 -25.97 7.24
CA ARG A 36 -9.19 -24.66 7.47
C ARG A 36 -7.68 -24.76 7.69
N SER A 37 -7.20 -25.73 8.46
CA SER A 37 -5.77 -25.95 8.72
C SER A 37 -5.00 -26.29 7.44
N GLU A 38 -5.57 -27.14 6.58
CA GLU A 38 -4.96 -27.53 5.32
C GLU A 38 -4.93 -26.36 4.31
N LEU A 39 -6.00 -25.53 4.29
CA LEU A 39 -6.05 -24.33 3.48
C LEU A 39 -4.99 -23.31 3.94
N ARG A 40 -4.80 -23.16 5.26
CA ARG A 40 -3.74 -22.31 5.81
C ARG A 40 -2.35 -22.82 5.43
N GLN A 41 -2.09 -24.13 5.58
CA GLN A 41 -0.83 -24.75 5.15
C GLN A 41 -0.58 -24.57 3.65
N ARG A 42 -1.62 -24.70 2.82
CA ARG A 42 -1.53 -24.43 1.38
C ARG A 42 -1.16 -22.98 1.10
N TRP A 43 -1.81 -22.03 1.80
CA TRP A 43 -1.53 -20.61 1.66
C TRP A 43 -0.07 -20.28 2.02
N GLU A 44 0.37 -20.69 3.20
CA GLU A 44 1.72 -20.44 3.70
C GLU A 44 2.80 -21.21 2.93
N GLY A 45 2.50 -22.42 2.48
CA GLY A 45 3.47 -23.30 1.85
C GLY A 45 3.83 -22.91 0.41
N TYR A 46 2.87 -22.48 -0.38
CA TYR A 46 3.15 -22.14 -1.79
C TYR A 46 2.15 -21.16 -2.43
N ARG A 47 0.87 -21.11 -2.01
CA ARG A 47 -0.15 -20.37 -2.76
C ARG A 47 0.08 -18.87 -2.72
N ARG A 48 0.48 -18.32 -1.58
CA ARG A 48 0.86 -16.91 -1.46
C ARG A 48 2.00 -16.57 -2.44
N GLN A 49 3.04 -17.39 -2.48
CA GLN A 49 4.18 -17.16 -3.37
C GLN A 49 3.82 -17.29 -4.85
N GLU A 50 2.95 -18.24 -5.19
CA GLU A 50 2.44 -18.40 -6.55
C GLU A 50 1.68 -17.14 -7.01
N ILE A 51 0.78 -16.61 -6.18
CA ILE A 51 0.04 -15.37 -6.49
C ILE A 51 1.01 -14.18 -6.60
N LEU A 52 1.99 -14.06 -5.70
CA LEU A 52 2.99 -13.00 -5.77
C LEU A 52 3.75 -13.04 -7.10
N GLN A 53 4.21 -14.23 -7.52
CA GLN A 53 4.90 -14.42 -8.80
C GLN A 53 4.01 -14.06 -10.00
N GLN A 54 2.71 -14.34 -9.94
CA GLN A 54 1.79 -13.94 -11.00
C GLN A 54 1.68 -12.40 -11.09
N PHE A 55 1.64 -11.68 -9.97
CA PHE A 55 1.67 -10.22 -9.98
C PHE A 55 3.01 -9.68 -10.51
N GLU A 56 4.13 -10.29 -10.13
CA GLU A 56 5.46 -9.95 -10.68
C GLU A 56 5.52 -10.14 -12.20
N GLN A 57 4.92 -11.22 -12.72
CA GLN A 57 4.99 -11.55 -14.14
C GLN A 57 4.01 -10.78 -15.01
N HIS A 58 2.84 -10.45 -14.47
CA HIS A 58 1.71 -9.99 -15.28
C HIS A 58 1.26 -8.56 -14.97
N VAL A 59 1.72 -7.95 -13.87
CA VAL A 59 1.23 -6.63 -13.46
C VAL A 59 2.37 -5.65 -13.17
N TYR A 60 3.19 -5.89 -12.16
CA TYR A 60 4.14 -4.88 -11.69
C TYR A 60 5.56 -5.06 -12.21
N GLY A 61 5.92 -6.27 -12.62
CA GLY A 61 7.31 -6.66 -12.88
C GLY A 61 8.04 -7.07 -11.61
N LYS A 62 9.25 -7.56 -11.77
CA LYS A 62 10.06 -8.09 -10.66
C LYS A 62 11.23 -7.17 -10.34
N ALA A 63 11.13 -6.46 -9.23
CA ALA A 63 12.23 -5.65 -8.70
C ALA A 63 13.38 -6.52 -8.15
N PRO A 64 14.64 -6.05 -8.18
CA PRO A 64 15.78 -6.79 -7.65
C PRO A 64 15.72 -6.92 -6.12
N HIS A 65 16.00 -8.13 -5.61
CA HIS A 65 16.06 -8.41 -4.17
C HIS A 65 17.47 -8.33 -3.60
N GLN A 66 18.50 -8.27 -4.45
CA GLN A 66 19.92 -8.24 -4.09
C GLN A 66 20.74 -7.54 -5.17
N GLY A 67 22.04 -7.36 -4.93
CA GLY A 67 22.93 -6.70 -5.88
C GLY A 67 22.94 -5.18 -5.75
N PHE A 68 22.54 -4.67 -4.57
CA PHE A 68 22.61 -3.25 -4.22
C PHE A 68 23.10 -3.08 -2.79
N GLU A 69 23.59 -1.88 -2.50
CA GLU A 69 24.06 -1.46 -1.17
C GLU A 69 23.47 -0.10 -0.81
N ILE A 70 23.10 0.08 0.46
CA ILE A 70 22.60 1.34 0.99
C ILE A 70 23.58 1.87 2.04
N THR A 71 24.06 3.08 1.81
CA THR A 71 24.96 3.81 2.72
C THR A 71 24.29 5.11 3.15
N VAL A 72 24.12 5.31 4.45
CA VAL A 72 23.72 6.61 5.02
C VAL A 72 24.92 7.55 4.92
N LEU A 73 24.74 8.68 4.22
CA LEU A 73 25.79 9.68 4.00
C LEU A 73 25.79 10.74 5.10
N ASN A 74 24.60 11.19 5.49
CA ASN A 74 24.41 12.22 6.49
C ASN A 74 23.02 12.12 7.13
N THR A 75 22.93 12.59 8.39
CA THR A 75 21.66 12.78 9.09
C THR A 75 21.64 14.16 9.72
N ASP A 76 20.73 15.01 9.27
CA ASP A 76 20.45 16.31 9.88
C ASP A 76 19.26 16.20 10.80
N CYS A 77 19.36 16.76 12.01
CA CYS A 77 18.32 16.73 13.03
C CYS A 77 17.89 18.15 13.39
N GLN A 78 16.61 18.44 13.27
CA GLN A 78 16.04 19.74 13.60
C GLN A 78 14.82 19.59 14.50
N TRP A 79 14.68 20.53 15.46
CA TRP A 79 13.46 20.66 16.24
C TRP A 79 12.47 21.57 15.52
N VAL A 80 11.24 21.12 15.42
CA VAL A 80 10.13 21.86 14.80
C VAL A 80 9.13 22.24 15.88
N GLY A 81 9.42 23.37 16.54
CA GLY A 81 8.74 23.84 17.75
C GLY A 81 7.20 23.88 17.69
N PRO A 82 6.57 24.37 16.57
CA PRO A 82 5.11 24.43 16.48
C PRO A 82 4.40 23.07 16.60
N TYR A 83 5.10 21.99 16.33
CA TYR A 83 4.54 20.63 16.35
C TYR A 83 5.10 19.77 17.49
N ALA A 84 6.00 20.31 18.31
CA ALA A 84 6.72 19.56 19.33
C ALA A 84 7.30 18.25 18.72
N ALA A 85 7.99 18.38 17.59
CA ALA A 85 8.51 17.28 16.82
C ALA A 85 10.01 17.41 16.53
N LYS A 86 10.68 16.28 16.46
CA LYS A 86 12.02 16.13 15.91
C LYS A 86 11.91 15.70 14.46
N ARG A 87 12.55 16.44 13.56
CA ARG A 87 12.69 16.07 12.16
C ARG A 87 14.12 15.58 11.93
N LYS A 88 14.27 14.38 11.36
CA LYS A 88 15.53 13.88 10.82
C LYS A 88 15.43 13.86 9.30
N THR A 89 16.43 14.44 8.62
CA THR A 89 16.62 14.29 7.18
C THR A 89 17.82 13.41 6.96
N ILE A 90 17.58 12.20 6.49
CA ILE A 90 18.58 11.15 6.31
C ILE A 90 18.90 11.09 4.82
N GLN A 91 20.08 11.51 4.43
CA GLN A 91 20.59 11.38 3.07
C GLN A 91 21.29 10.03 2.92
N ALA A 92 20.90 9.26 1.94
CA ALA A 92 21.44 7.94 1.68
C ALA A 92 21.84 7.79 0.21
N ARG A 93 22.85 6.96 -0.03
CA ARG A 93 23.26 6.51 -1.36
C ARG A 93 22.85 5.06 -1.56
N LEU A 94 22.26 4.81 -2.70
CA LEU A 94 21.94 3.50 -3.22
C LEU A 94 22.90 3.18 -4.35
N ALA A 95 23.69 2.13 -4.20
CA ALA A 95 24.65 1.68 -5.19
C ALA A 95 24.22 0.32 -5.74
N GLY A 96 24.10 0.22 -7.05
CA GLY A 96 23.86 -1.01 -7.80
C GLY A 96 25.07 -1.35 -8.70
N PRO A 97 25.01 -2.44 -9.48
CA PRO A 97 26.10 -2.87 -10.33
C PRO A 97 26.47 -1.90 -11.45
N MET A 98 25.54 -1.00 -11.85
CA MET A 98 25.71 -0.09 -12.99
C MET A 98 25.87 1.37 -12.58
N GLY A 99 25.74 1.70 -11.28
CA GLY A 99 25.84 3.08 -10.82
C GLY A 99 25.33 3.29 -9.41
N SER A 100 25.14 4.56 -9.06
CA SER A 100 24.55 4.93 -7.78
C SER A 100 23.65 6.13 -7.93
N LEU A 101 22.65 6.26 -7.04
CA LEU A 101 21.82 7.44 -6.86
C LEU A 101 21.76 7.81 -5.38
N GLU A 102 21.40 9.04 -5.11
CA GLU A 102 21.16 9.52 -3.75
C GLU A 102 19.68 9.83 -3.56
N PHE A 103 19.18 9.55 -2.37
CA PHE A 103 17.80 9.84 -2.00
C PHE A 103 17.72 10.26 -0.53
N LYS A 104 16.59 10.82 -0.15
CA LYS A 104 16.35 11.30 1.21
C LYS A 104 15.16 10.61 1.84
N VAL A 105 15.34 10.23 3.11
CA VAL A 105 14.25 9.86 4.00
C VAL A 105 14.06 10.98 5.00
N THR A 106 12.87 11.58 5.04
CA THR A 106 12.52 12.56 6.07
C THR A 106 11.66 11.87 7.12
N LEU A 107 12.17 11.80 8.37
CA LEU A 107 11.53 11.16 9.50
C LEU A 107 11.10 12.22 10.51
N TRP A 108 9.84 12.16 10.93
CA TRP A 108 9.23 13.03 11.93
C TRP A 108 8.84 12.20 13.15
N LEU A 109 9.35 12.57 14.31
CA LEU A 109 9.11 11.88 15.56
C LEU A 109 8.52 12.85 16.60
N PRO A 110 7.63 12.40 17.50
CA PRO A 110 7.16 13.23 18.60
C PRO A 110 8.33 13.61 19.51
N GLU A 111 8.31 14.81 20.05
CA GLU A 111 9.33 15.30 21.00
C GLU A 111 9.44 14.40 22.24
N LYS A 112 8.30 13.91 22.72
CA LYS A 112 8.20 13.05 23.89
C LYS A 112 7.72 11.67 23.46
N SER A 113 8.63 10.71 23.41
CA SER A 113 8.32 9.30 23.24
C SER A 113 8.81 8.53 24.47
N SER A 114 8.02 7.57 24.94
CA SER A 114 8.41 6.67 26.02
C SER A 114 9.32 5.51 25.56
N GLY A 115 9.66 5.47 24.29
CA GLY A 115 10.48 4.44 23.65
C GLY A 115 10.46 4.60 22.13
N PRO A 116 10.96 3.59 21.38
CA PRO A 116 10.92 3.61 19.94
C PRO A 116 9.49 3.81 19.40
N CYS A 117 9.37 4.64 18.36
CA CYS A 117 8.10 5.15 17.85
C CYS A 117 7.63 4.31 16.64
N PRO A 118 6.36 3.85 16.59
CA PRO A 118 5.79 3.29 15.37
C PRO A 118 5.67 4.38 14.31
N VAL A 119 5.96 4.06 13.05
CA VAL A 119 6.08 5.05 11.98
C VAL A 119 5.18 4.71 10.80
N PHE A 120 4.43 5.70 10.30
CA PHE A 120 3.80 5.64 8.99
C PHE A 120 4.80 6.12 7.93
N LEU A 121 5.19 5.23 7.03
CA LEU A 121 6.04 5.53 5.88
C LEU A 121 5.20 5.70 4.63
N GLY A 122 5.32 6.84 3.99
CA GLY A 122 4.67 7.15 2.71
C GLY A 122 5.65 7.67 1.67
N MET A 123 5.21 7.70 0.43
CA MET A 123 5.94 8.31 -0.69
C MET A 123 5.15 9.50 -1.21
N HIS A 124 5.82 10.55 -1.62
CA HIS A 124 5.22 11.74 -2.21
C HIS A 124 5.83 12.03 -3.58
N LEU A 125 5.07 12.67 -4.42
CA LEU A 125 5.53 13.27 -5.66
C LEU A 125 5.85 14.74 -5.36
N PHE A 126 6.98 15.24 -5.85
CA PHE A 126 7.47 16.61 -5.69
C PHE A 126 8.28 16.88 -4.41
N ASP A 127 9.16 17.87 -4.52
CA ASP A 127 10.17 18.27 -3.54
C ASP A 127 9.65 18.20 -2.09
N SER A 128 10.44 17.58 -1.24
CA SER A 128 10.19 17.37 0.19
C SER A 128 9.82 18.67 0.98
N GLY A 129 9.99 19.81 0.36
CA GLY A 129 9.48 21.10 0.83
C GLY A 129 7.95 21.14 0.97
N SER A 130 7.21 20.30 0.21
CA SER A 130 5.74 20.28 0.23
C SER A 130 5.14 19.50 1.40
N LEU A 131 5.89 18.59 2.03
CA LEU A 131 5.51 17.94 3.29
C LEU A 131 6.11 18.64 4.52
N GLN A 132 6.89 19.68 4.32
CA GLN A 132 7.12 20.58 5.44
C GLN A 132 5.74 21.08 5.87
N PRO A 133 5.40 20.96 7.17
CA PRO A 133 4.26 21.70 7.68
C PRO A 133 4.50 23.14 7.29
N VAL A 134 3.80 23.61 6.27
CA VAL A 134 3.97 24.95 5.75
C VAL A 134 3.52 25.88 6.85
N LEU A 135 4.49 26.43 7.56
CA LEU A 135 4.28 27.51 8.50
C LEU A 135 3.69 28.68 7.72
N GLY A 136 2.36 28.70 7.55
CA GLY A 136 1.59 29.87 7.14
C GLY A 136 1.69 30.31 5.68
N GLN A 137 2.19 29.52 4.74
CA GLN A 137 2.17 29.87 3.30
C GLN A 137 1.20 28.95 2.53
N PRO A 138 0.27 29.48 1.73
CA PRO A 138 -0.53 28.67 0.83
C PRO A 138 0.38 28.09 -0.28
N TRP A 139 0.29 26.79 -0.49
CA TRP A 139 0.99 26.08 -1.56
C TRP A 139 0.63 26.66 -2.94
N LYS A 140 1.65 27.01 -3.72
CA LYS A 140 1.52 27.55 -5.08
C LYS A 140 2.06 26.57 -6.11
N GLY A 141 1.47 25.40 -6.24
CA GLY A 141 1.86 24.42 -7.25
C GLY A 141 0.69 24.02 -8.14
N SER A 142 0.94 23.79 -9.42
CA SER A 142 -0.05 23.42 -10.41
C SER A 142 -0.50 21.97 -10.25
N SER A 143 -1.80 21.78 -10.18
CA SER A 143 -2.59 20.62 -10.64
C SER A 143 -2.39 19.23 -10.07
N SER A 144 -1.76 18.97 -8.95
CA SER A 144 -1.93 17.71 -8.24
C SER A 144 -2.72 17.93 -6.95
N LYS A 145 -4.05 17.84 -7.06
CA LYS A 145 -5.00 18.07 -5.97
C LYS A 145 -4.97 17.04 -4.83
N GLY A 146 -4.08 16.08 -4.88
CA GLY A 146 -4.07 14.94 -3.95
C GLY A 146 -3.46 15.21 -2.57
N LEU A 147 -2.60 16.22 -2.41
CA LEU A 147 -2.01 16.56 -1.10
C LEU A 147 -2.61 17.83 -0.49
N GLU A 148 -3.36 18.59 -1.28
CA GLU A 148 -3.96 19.86 -0.87
C GLU A 148 -4.95 19.71 0.29
N LEU A 149 -5.41 18.50 0.52
CA LEU A 149 -6.59 18.23 1.34
C LEU A 149 -6.34 17.35 2.55
N ALA A 150 -5.17 16.78 2.70
CA ALA A 150 -4.83 16.22 4.00
C ALA A 150 -5.09 17.27 5.06
N THR A 151 -5.35 18.53 4.60
CA THR A 151 -5.51 19.54 5.61
C THR A 151 -6.05 20.85 5.08
N HIS A 152 -7.23 21.12 5.37
CA HIS A 152 -7.55 22.47 5.75
C HIS A 152 -6.71 22.93 6.99
N ASN A 153 -6.01 22.02 7.65
CA ASN A 153 -5.08 22.26 8.74
C ASN A 153 -4.00 21.16 8.86
N PRO A 154 -2.85 21.26 8.14
CA PRO A 154 -1.72 20.34 8.27
C PRO A 154 -1.24 20.12 9.70
N SER A 155 -1.34 21.15 10.55
CA SER A 155 -0.93 21.06 11.94
C SER A 155 -1.75 20.04 12.73
N TRP A 156 -3.02 19.85 12.34
CA TRP A 156 -3.92 18.91 13.00
C TRP A 156 -3.43 17.45 12.84
N LEU A 157 -3.05 17.03 11.62
CA LEU A 157 -2.58 15.67 11.38
C LEU A 157 -1.34 15.34 12.20
N TRP A 158 -0.36 16.25 12.20
CA TRP A 158 0.85 16.08 13.00
C TRP A 158 0.56 15.99 14.49
N GLN A 159 -0.34 16.86 14.99
CA GLN A 159 -0.78 16.79 16.38
C GLN A 159 -1.44 15.44 16.72
N GLN A 160 -2.31 14.92 15.84
CA GLN A 160 -2.95 13.61 16.07
C GLN A 160 -1.95 12.46 16.04
N LEU A 161 -1.06 12.42 15.06
CA LEU A 161 0.00 11.41 14.98
C LEU A 161 0.84 11.41 16.25
N PHE A 162 1.40 12.56 16.62
CA PHE A 162 2.30 12.66 17.76
C PHE A 162 1.60 12.47 19.11
N ALA A 163 0.38 12.97 19.27
CA ALA A 163 -0.41 12.76 20.49
C ALA A 163 -0.71 11.28 20.75
N ARG A 164 -0.81 10.49 19.68
CA ARG A 164 -1.02 9.03 19.75
C ARG A 164 0.30 8.24 19.74
N GLY A 165 1.44 8.91 19.76
CA GLY A 165 2.76 8.29 19.81
C GLY A 165 3.23 7.66 18.49
N PHE A 166 2.68 8.11 17.36
CA PHE A 166 3.16 7.70 16.04
C PHE A 166 4.11 8.74 15.45
N GLY A 167 5.12 8.29 14.73
CA GLY A 167 5.92 9.09 13.83
C GLY A 167 5.43 8.97 12.39
N ALA A 168 6.04 9.75 11.51
CA ALA A 168 5.85 9.63 10.07
C ALA A 168 7.19 9.73 9.34
N ALA A 169 7.31 9.04 8.22
CA ALA A 169 8.47 9.14 7.34
C ALA A 169 8.03 9.28 5.88
N THR A 170 8.81 9.98 5.09
CA THR A 170 8.53 10.18 3.67
C THR A 170 9.77 10.04 2.81
N VAL A 171 9.55 9.60 1.57
CA VAL A 171 10.52 9.55 0.48
C VAL A 171 9.94 10.25 -0.73
N ASP A 172 10.75 10.94 -1.50
CA ASP A 172 10.34 11.50 -2.78
C ASP A 172 10.31 10.40 -3.85
N ALA A 173 9.19 10.29 -4.54
CA ALA A 173 9.01 9.31 -5.60
C ALA A 173 9.94 9.59 -6.79
N ASP A 174 10.16 10.86 -7.11
CA ASP A 174 11.03 11.29 -8.21
C ASP A 174 12.51 10.99 -7.95
N GLU A 175 12.93 10.89 -6.68
CA GLU A 175 14.27 10.41 -6.31
C GLU A 175 14.42 8.88 -6.54
N MET A 176 13.31 8.12 -6.62
CA MET A 176 13.33 6.69 -6.92
C MET A 176 13.13 6.43 -8.41
N ASP A 177 12.06 6.94 -8.98
CA ASP A 177 11.77 6.86 -10.41
C ASP A 177 10.79 7.97 -10.78
N PRO A 178 11.18 8.93 -11.63
CA PRO A 178 10.30 10.02 -12.04
C PRO A 178 9.00 9.53 -12.67
N ASP A 179 7.88 10.18 -12.34
CA ASP A 179 6.56 9.83 -12.89
C ASP A 179 6.40 10.29 -14.35
N GLN A 180 7.25 9.74 -15.22
CA GLN A 180 7.26 10.06 -16.63
C GLN A 180 7.72 8.89 -17.50
N HIS A 181 7.16 8.80 -18.70
CA HIS A 181 7.55 7.79 -19.67
C HIS A 181 8.83 8.20 -20.41
N ASP A 182 9.98 8.08 -19.75
CA ASP A 182 11.29 8.44 -20.29
C ASP A 182 12.15 7.24 -20.74
N GLY A 183 11.57 6.03 -20.70
CA GLY A 183 12.27 4.77 -20.99
C GLY A 183 13.15 4.31 -19.84
N PHE A 184 12.79 4.65 -18.60
CA PHE A 184 13.49 4.29 -17.35
C PHE A 184 14.97 4.70 -17.32
N LYS A 185 15.27 5.85 -17.90
CA LYS A 185 16.64 6.39 -17.98
C LYS A 185 17.08 7.09 -16.70
N ASN A 186 16.11 7.62 -15.97
CA ASN A 186 16.30 8.34 -14.72
C ASN A 186 15.70 7.52 -13.58
N GLY A 187 16.37 7.42 -12.45
CA GLY A 187 15.90 6.66 -11.30
C GLY A 187 16.60 5.33 -11.07
N VAL A 188 15.99 4.46 -10.28
CA VAL A 188 16.61 3.23 -9.76
C VAL A 188 16.86 2.15 -10.81
N HIS A 189 16.13 2.17 -11.93
CA HIS A 189 16.31 1.21 -13.01
C HIS A 189 17.74 1.22 -13.57
N GLY A 190 18.33 2.43 -13.73
CA GLY A 190 19.69 2.63 -14.20
C GLY A 190 20.77 2.00 -13.32
N LEU A 191 20.45 1.64 -12.07
CA LEU A 191 21.39 0.94 -11.19
C LEU A 191 21.59 -0.53 -11.57
N PHE A 192 20.65 -1.11 -12.31
CA PHE A 192 20.61 -2.54 -12.60
C PHE A 192 20.66 -2.88 -14.08
N HIS A 193 20.36 -1.91 -14.95
CA HIS A 193 20.26 -2.12 -16.39
C HIS A 193 21.22 -1.22 -17.15
N ASP A 194 21.89 -1.79 -18.13
CA ASP A 194 22.68 -1.03 -19.09
C ASP A 194 21.74 -0.25 -20.01
N ALA A 195 21.85 1.07 -20.03
CA ALA A 195 21.06 1.96 -20.87
C ALA A 195 21.17 1.68 -22.39
N THR A 196 22.17 0.87 -22.80
CA THR A 196 22.35 0.43 -24.20
C THR A 196 21.58 -0.83 -24.54
N ARG A 197 21.14 -1.59 -23.53
CA ARG A 197 20.24 -2.73 -23.73
C ARG A 197 18.80 -2.22 -23.67
N GLN A 198 18.00 -2.62 -24.66
CA GLN A 198 16.54 -2.39 -24.62
C GLN A 198 16.02 -2.76 -23.24
N PRO A 199 15.42 -1.84 -22.47
CA PRO A 199 15.14 -2.07 -21.05
C PRO A 199 14.10 -3.15 -20.77
N HIS A 200 13.50 -3.78 -21.77
CA HIS A 200 12.29 -4.56 -21.58
C HIS A 200 12.39 -5.94 -22.24
N GLY A 201 12.80 -6.91 -21.45
CA GLY A 201 12.24 -8.25 -21.57
C GLY A 201 10.85 -8.26 -20.89
N ASP A 202 10.02 -9.25 -21.16
CA ASP A 202 8.63 -9.40 -20.64
C ASP A 202 8.51 -9.42 -19.09
N ARG A 203 9.56 -9.09 -18.35
CA ARG A 203 9.67 -9.22 -16.89
C ARG A 203 10.23 -7.97 -16.18
N ASP A 204 10.47 -6.90 -16.91
CA ASP A 204 10.99 -5.68 -16.30
C ASP A 204 9.93 -4.99 -15.45
N TRP A 205 10.37 -4.42 -14.35
CA TRP A 205 9.51 -3.76 -13.38
C TRP A 205 9.15 -2.35 -13.81
N GLY A 206 7.89 -1.98 -13.61
CA GLY A 206 7.41 -0.63 -13.92
C GLY A 206 7.69 0.35 -12.77
N THR A 207 7.38 1.62 -12.99
CA THR A 207 7.56 2.72 -12.02
C THR A 207 6.83 2.45 -10.69
N LEU A 208 5.63 1.84 -10.71
CA LEU A 208 4.94 1.46 -9.46
C LEU A 208 5.75 0.46 -8.63
N ALA A 209 6.40 -0.50 -9.28
CA ALA A 209 7.30 -1.42 -8.59
C ALA A 209 8.58 -0.74 -8.12
N ALA A 210 9.10 0.24 -8.85
CA ALA A 210 10.24 1.05 -8.43
C ALA A 210 9.91 1.87 -7.18
N TRP A 211 8.74 2.50 -7.12
CA TRP A 211 8.27 3.19 -5.92
C TRP A 211 8.08 2.26 -4.73
N ALA A 212 7.44 1.10 -4.93
CA ALA A 212 7.29 0.09 -3.89
C ALA A 212 8.65 -0.41 -3.36
N TRP A 213 9.60 -0.64 -4.26
CA TRP A 213 10.96 -1.00 -3.92
C TRP A 213 11.68 0.11 -3.16
N GLY A 214 11.50 1.38 -3.57
CA GLY A 214 12.02 2.56 -2.87
C GLY A 214 11.49 2.68 -1.43
N LEU A 215 10.21 2.39 -1.20
CA LEU A 215 9.63 2.30 0.14
C LEU A 215 10.34 1.23 0.99
N SER A 216 10.65 0.07 0.42
CA SER A 216 11.43 -0.96 1.11
C SER A 216 12.86 -0.51 1.40
N ARG A 217 13.47 0.29 0.52
CA ARG A 217 14.81 0.89 0.77
C ARG A 217 14.79 1.93 1.88
N ALA A 218 13.73 2.73 1.96
CA ALA A 218 13.52 3.62 3.11
C ALA A 218 13.31 2.82 4.40
N LEU A 219 12.58 1.72 4.35
CA LEU A 219 12.41 0.81 5.50
C LEU A 219 13.77 0.27 5.98
N ASP A 220 14.69 -0.08 5.08
CA ASP A 220 16.05 -0.54 5.45
C ASP A 220 16.81 0.49 6.30
N ILE A 221 16.54 1.78 6.10
CA ILE A 221 17.10 2.87 6.88
C ILE A 221 16.37 3.03 8.21
N LEU A 222 15.03 3.05 8.18
CA LEU A 222 14.21 3.29 9.35
C LEU A 222 14.38 2.22 10.44
N VAL A 223 14.49 0.95 10.05
CA VAL A 223 14.66 -0.16 11.03
C VAL A 223 16.01 -0.14 11.74
N ARG A 224 16.95 0.69 11.31
CA ARG A 224 18.26 0.89 11.96
C ARG A 224 18.28 2.11 12.87
N ASP A 225 17.25 2.93 12.86
CA ASP A 225 17.13 4.10 13.71
C ASP A 225 16.58 3.71 15.08
N GLU A 226 17.34 3.95 16.14
CA GLU A 226 17.00 3.54 17.52
C GLU A 226 15.71 4.21 18.07
N GLU A 227 15.28 5.31 17.46
CA GLU A 227 14.04 6.00 17.84
C GLU A 227 12.81 5.47 17.08
N VAL A 228 13.00 4.53 16.14
CA VAL A 228 11.94 3.88 15.37
C VAL A 228 11.67 2.48 15.91
N ASP A 229 10.42 2.14 16.12
CA ASP A 229 10.02 0.77 16.40
C ASP A 229 10.05 -0.05 15.11
N SER A 230 11.11 -0.82 14.92
CA SER A 230 11.38 -1.60 13.71
C SER A 230 10.29 -2.64 13.38
N GLU A 231 9.55 -3.11 14.40
CA GLU A 231 8.44 -4.06 14.25
C GLU A 231 7.11 -3.37 13.93
N ARG A 232 7.07 -2.03 13.94
CA ARG A 232 5.86 -1.24 13.72
C ARG A 232 6.05 -0.11 12.72
N VAL A 233 6.76 -0.37 11.63
CA VAL A 233 6.76 0.52 10.46
C VAL A 233 5.63 0.09 9.53
N MET A 234 4.73 1.02 9.24
CA MET A 234 3.54 0.82 8.42
C MET A 234 3.69 1.60 7.13
N VAL A 235 3.22 1.04 6.01
CA VAL A 235 3.23 1.75 4.73
C VAL A 235 1.86 2.34 4.42
N VAL A 236 1.83 3.59 3.94
CA VAL A 236 0.60 4.31 3.58
C VAL A 236 0.76 5.03 2.24
N GLY A 237 -0.31 5.03 1.45
CA GLY A 237 -0.33 5.77 0.20
C GLY A 237 -1.74 6.15 -0.26
N HIS A 238 -1.80 7.25 -1.01
CA HIS A 238 -3.01 7.74 -1.65
C HIS A 238 -2.88 7.64 -3.18
N SER A 239 -3.97 7.30 -3.87
CA SER A 239 -3.99 7.25 -5.33
C SER A 239 -2.91 6.30 -5.89
N ARG A 240 -2.05 6.75 -6.81
CA ARG A 240 -0.91 5.97 -7.35
C ARG A 240 0.05 5.50 -6.25
N MET A 241 0.25 6.30 -5.19
CA MET A 241 1.06 5.87 -4.04
C MET A 241 0.34 4.82 -3.19
N GLY A 242 -0.99 4.75 -3.21
CA GLY A 242 -1.76 3.64 -2.63
C GLY A 242 -1.53 2.32 -3.37
N LYS A 243 -1.40 2.36 -4.70
CA LYS A 243 -1.00 1.20 -5.52
C LYS A 243 0.43 0.74 -5.12
N ALA A 244 1.37 1.68 -5.03
CA ALA A 244 2.75 1.40 -4.60
C ALA A 244 2.82 0.86 -3.16
N ALA A 245 2.01 1.40 -2.22
CA ALA A 245 1.94 0.93 -0.85
C ALA A 245 1.44 -0.52 -0.75
N LEU A 246 0.40 -0.88 -1.51
CA LEU A 246 -0.09 -2.27 -1.59
C LEU A 246 1.01 -3.20 -2.14
N TRP A 247 1.69 -2.80 -3.21
CA TRP A 247 2.76 -3.62 -3.79
C TRP A 247 3.97 -3.72 -2.85
N ALA A 248 4.36 -2.65 -2.17
CA ALA A 248 5.41 -2.68 -1.15
C ALA A 248 5.07 -3.65 -0.01
N GLY A 249 3.85 -3.59 0.51
CA GLY A 249 3.41 -4.51 1.55
C GLY A 249 3.34 -5.98 1.09
N ALA A 250 3.02 -6.25 -0.19
CA ALA A 250 2.99 -7.60 -0.75
C ALA A 250 4.40 -8.20 -0.90
N THR A 251 5.38 -7.38 -1.29
CA THR A 251 6.76 -7.80 -1.59
C THR A 251 7.70 -7.72 -0.38
N ASP A 252 7.38 -6.91 0.63
CA ASP A 252 8.20 -6.76 1.84
C ASP A 252 7.38 -7.00 3.12
N GLU A 253 7.55 -8.18 3.71
CA GLU A 253 6.80 -8.61 4.88
C GLU A 253 7.19 -7.88 6.18
N ARG A 254 8.23 -7.06 6.17
CA ARG A 254 8.65 -6.25 7.32
C ARG A 254 7.71 -5.07 7.59
N PHE A 255 6.92 -4.63 6.60
CA PHE A 255 5.86 -3.67 6.86
C PHE A 255 4.80 -4.27 7.77
N ALA A 256 4.61 -3.68 8.94
CA ALA A 256 3.68 -4.18 9.95
C ALA A 256 2.22 -4.11 9.53
N MET A 257 1.86 -3.06 8.78
CA MET A 257 0.51 -2.82 8.25
C MET A 257 0.59 -2.06 6.93
N VAL A 258 -0.46 -2.16 6.13
CA VAL A 258 -0.57 -1.50 4.82
C VAL A 258 -1.85 -0.67 4.76
N PHE A 259 -1.74 0.58 4.33
CA PHE A 259 -2.87 1.51 4.18
C PHE A 259 -2.93 2.02 2.74
N SER A 260 -4.03 1.76 2.06
CA SER A 260 -4.27 2.17 0.69
C SER A 260 -5.53 3.02 0.61
N ASN A 261 -5.41 4.24 0.13
CA ASN A 261 -6.51 5.18 -0.01
C ASN A 261 -6.76 5.49 -1.49
N ASN A 262 -8.00 5.30 -1.95
CA ASN A 262 -8.45 5.63 -3.30
C ASN A 262 -7.47 5.17 -4.40
N SER A 263 -7.01 3.94 -4.32
CA SER A 263 -5.94 3.45 -5.20
C SER A 263 -6.42 2.93 -6.55
N GLY A 264 -7.69 2.60 -6.71
CA GLY A 264 -8.32 2.30 -7.99
C GLY A 264 -7.69 1.16 -8.80
N CYS A 265 -7.73 1.27 -10.11
CA CYS A 265 -7.18 0.31 -11.07
C CYS A 265 -5.68 0.05 -10.83
N GLY A 266 -5.27 -1.22 -10.83
CA GLY A 266 -3.90 -1.60 -10.47
C GLY A 266 -3.53 -1.28 -9.02
N GLY A 267 -4.51 -0.94 -8.19
CA GLY A 267 -4.42 -0.76 -6.75
C GLY A 267 -5.37 -1.71 -6.04
N ALA A 268 -6.40 -1.20 -5.35
CA ALA A 268 -7.37 -2.01 -4.64
C ALA A 268 -8.61 -2.41 -5.47
N ALA A 269 -8.93 -1.71 -6.57
CA ALA A 269 -10.14 -1.98 -7.35
C ALA A 269 -9.99 -3.19 -8.26
N LEU A 270 -11.00 -4.08 -8.28
CA LEU A 270 -11.04 -5.24 -9.16
C LEU A 270 -10.93 -4.84 -10.63
N SER A 271 -9.90 -5.31 -11.34
CA SER A 271 -9.67 -5.03 -12.76
C SER A 271 -10.81 -5.54 -13.64
N ARG A 272 -11.34 -6.74 -13.33
CA ARG A 272 -12.44 -7.37 -14.08
C ARG A 272 -13.76 -6.63 -14.02
N ARG A 273 -13.91 -5.66 -13.13
CA ARG A 273 -15.11 -4.81 -13.09
C ARG A 273 -15.17 -3.82 -14.25
N ARG A 274 -14.03 -3.45 -14.84
CA ARG A 274 -13.95 -2.49 -15.94
C ARG A 274 -14.76 -1.21 -15.67
N HIS A 275 -14.67 -0.71 -14.43
CA HIS A 275 -15.40 0.46 -13.97
C HIS A 275 -14.41 1.58 -13.62
N GLY A 276 -14.76 2.83 -13.90
CA GLY A 276 -13.88 3.97 -13.68
C GLY A 276 -12.63 3.92 -14.58
N GLU A 277 -11.44 3.95 -13.96
CA GLU A 277 -10.18 3.75 -14.65
C GLU A 277 -10.01 2.27 -15.03
N THR A 278 -9.87 1.99 -16.32
CA THR A 278 -9.68 0.61 -16.84
C THR A 278 -8.21 0.31 -17.10
N VAL A 279 -7.86 -0.98 -17.25
CA VAL A 279 -6.50 -1.41 -17.63
C VAL A 279 -6.07 -0.80 -18.96
N ALA A 280 -6.95 -0.73 -19.96
CA ALA A 280 -6.66 -0.07 -21.23
C ALA A 280 -6.35 1.42 -21.04
N HIS A 281 -7.12 2.11 -20.20
CA HIS A 281 -6.94 3.54 -19.94
C HIS A 281 -5.61 3.83 -19.23
N ILE A 282 -5.34 3.14 -18.11
CA ILE A 282 -4.15 3.40 -17.28
C ILE A 282 -2.87 3.10 -18.06
N ASN A 283 -2.82 2.02 -18.84
CA ASN A 283 -1.66 1.68 -19.67
C ASN A 283 -1.41 2.70 -20.81
N ARG A 284 -2.47 3.30 -21.35
CA ARG A 284 -2.36 4.34 -22.37
C ARG A 284 -1.83 5.65 -21.81
N VAL A 285 -2.30 6.05 -20.62
CA VAL A 285 -1.97 7.35 -20.01
C VAL A 285 -0.64 7.27 -19.26
N PHE A 286 -0.36 6.16 -18.61
CA PHE A 286 0.84 5.92 -17.81
C PHE A 286 1.55 4.63 -18.24
N PRO A 287 2.10 4.58 -19.46
CA PRO A 287 2.68 3.35 -20.02
C PRO A 287 3.94 2.86 -19.28
N HIS A 288 4.50 3.66 -18.37
CA HIS A 288 5.65 3.34 -17.53
C HIS A 288 5.28 2.74 -16.17
N TRP A 289 4.00 2.77 -15.76
CA TRP A 289 3.64 2.37 -14.38
C TRP A 289 3.74 0.87 -14.13
N PHE A 290 3.38 0.05 -15.12
CA PHE A 290 3.32 -1.40 -15.00
C PHE A 290 4.35 -2.08 -15.90
N CYS A 291 4.55 -3.39 -15.72
CA CYS A 291 5.38 -4.16 -16.64
C CYS A 291 4.75 -4.26 -18.03
N SER A 292 5.57 -4.58 -19.04
CA SER A 292 5.12 -4.67 -20.44
C SER A 292 4.00 -5.70 -20.64
N GLN A 293 3.99 -6.79 -19.86
CA GLN A 293 2.96 -7.81 -19.94
C GLN A 293 1.56 -7.27 -19.58
N PHE A 294 1.46 -6.31 -18.65
CA PHE A 294 0.18 -5.73 -18.24
C PHE A 294 -0.52 -4.97 -19.37
N HIS A 295 0.23 -4.45 -20.34
CA HIS A 295 -0.31 -3.73 -21.49
C HIS A 295 -1.18 -4.61 -22.41
N PHE A 296 -0.94 -5.92 -22.44
CA PHE A 296 -1.71 -6.84 -23.26
C PHE A 296 -3.11 -7.14 -22.70
N TYR A 297 -3.39 -6.70 -21.47
CA TYR A 297 -4.68 -6.96 -20.82
C TYR A 297 -5.68 -5.81 -20.93
N GLY A 298 -5.36 -4.74 -21.66
CA GLY A 298 -6.35 -3.71 -21.99
C GLY A 298 -7.54 -4.30 -22.74
N ASP A 299 -8.76 -4.10 -22.24
CA ASP A 299 -10.01 -4.71 -22.74
C ASP A 299 -10.06 -6.26 -22.65
N ALA A 300 -9.07 -6.89 -22.03
CA ALA A 300 -8.95 -8.33 -21.82
C ALA A 300 -8.70 -8.69 -20.35
N GLU A 301 -9.26 -7.93 -19.41
CA GLU A 301 -9.04 -8.09 -17.98
C GLU A 301 -9.39 -9.49 -17.45
N ASP A 302 -10.28 -10.21 -18.11
CA ASP A 302 -10.61 -11.60 -17.77
C ASP A 302 -9.45 -12.59 -18.01
N GLU A 303 -8.47 -12.22 -18.84
CA GLU A 303 -7.29 -13.02 -19.14
C GLU A 303 -6.15 -12.80 -18.12
N ILE A 304 -6.22 -11.76 -17.28
CA ILE A 304 -5.24 -11.55 -16.22
C ILE A 304 -5.33 -12.74 -15.25
N PRO A 305 -4.21 -13.44 -14.93
CA PRO A 305 -4.26 -14.62 -14.06
C PRO A 305 -4.55 -14.28 -12.60
N VAL A 306 -4.48 -13.02 -12.22
CA VAL A 306 -4.74 -12.49 -10.87
C VAL A 306 -5.79 -11.38 -10.91
N ASP A 307 -6.25 -10.94 -9.71
CA ASP A 307 -7.01 -9.70 -9.55
C ASP A 307 -6.80 -9.13 -8.15
N GLN A 308 -7.17 -7.88 -7.92
CA GLN A 308 -6.72 -7.04 -6.79
C GLN A 308 -7.12 -7.56 -5.41
N HIS A 309 -8.17 -8.37 -5.28
CA HIS A 309 -8.48 -9.09 -4.04
C HIS A 309 -7.34 -10.03 -3.62
N GLN A 310 -6.62 -10.60 -4.58
CA GLN A 310 -5.44 -11.44 -4.32
C GLN A 310 -4.26 -10.58 -3.87
N LEU A 311 -4.07 -9.38 -4.43
CA LEU A 311 -3.05 -8.44 -3.97
C LEU A 311 -3.26 -8.10 -2.49
N ILE A 312 -4.48 -7.73 -2.11
CA ILE A 312 -4.82 -7.43 -0.70
C ILE A 312 -4.59 -8.65 0.20
N ALA A 313 -4.96 -9.85 -0.27
CA ALA A 313 -4.76 -11.09 0.49
C ALA A 313 -3.28 -11.41 0.75
N LEU A 314 -2.33 -10.98 -0.12
CA LEU A 314 -0.89 -11.19 0.08
C LEU A 314 -0.36 -10.58 1.38
N MET A 315 -1.08 -9.61 1.98
CA MET A 315 -0.69 -9.03 3.27
C MET A 315 -0.94 -9.98 4.46
N ALA A 316 -1.87 -10.95 4.32
CA ALA A 316 -2.23 -11.85 5.42
C ALA A 316 -1.03 -12.62 5.98
N PRO A 317 -0.89 -12.71 7.33
CA PRO A 317 -1.84 -12.27 8.36
C PRO A 317 -1.66 -10.82 8.84
N ARG A 318 -0.76 -10.02 8.24
CA ARG A 318 -0.54 -8.61 8.60
C ARG A 318 -1.77 -7.78 8.23
N PRO A 319 -2.17 -6.81 9.06
CA PRO A 319 -3.34 -6.00 8.78
C PRO A 319 -3.17 -5.15 7.52
N VAL A 320 -4.26 -4.99 6.77
CA VAL A 320 -4.35 -4.09 5.62
C VAL A 320 -5.62 -3.26 5.74
N TYR A 321 -5.55 -2.00 5.34
CA TYR A 321 -6.68 -1.09 5.33
C TYR A 321 -6.88 -0.48 3.95
N VAL A 322 -8.10 -0.56 3.43
CA VAL A 322 -8.52 0.05 2.16
C VAL A 322 -9.53 1.14 2.45
N ALA A 323 -9.32 2.32 1.89
CA ALA A 323 -10.17 3.47 2.08
C ALA A 323 -10.64 4.00 0.74
N SER A 324 -11.93 4.28 0.63
CA SER A 324 -12.59 4.72 -0.59
C SER A 324 -13.43 5.98 -0.32
N ALA A 325 -13.69 6.76 -1.37
CA ALA A 325 -14.56 7.91 -1.35
C ALA A 325 -15.77 7.72 -2.29
N LEU A 326 -16.96 8.07 -1.81
CA LEU A 326 -18.23 7.82 -2.53
C LEU A 326 -18.28 8.52 -3.91
N GLU A 327 -17.73 9.73 -3.99
CA GLU A 327 -17.76 10.55 -5.21
C GLU A 327 -16.54 10.33 -6.11
N ASP A 328 -15.69 9.36 -5.78
CA ASP A 328 -14.51 8.97 -6.57
C ASP A 328 -14.83 7.77 -7.47
N ASP A 329 -15.79 7.96 -8.38
CA ASP A 329 -16.23 6.91 -9.31
C ASP A 329 -15.08 6.39 -10.20
N TRP A 330 -14.07 7.23 -10.42
CA TRP A 330 -12.88 6.89 -11.19
C TRP A 330 -12.02 5.80 -10.54
N ALA A 331 -11.93 5.80 -9.20
CA ALA A 331 -11.21 4.78 -8.45
C ALA A 331 -12.04 3.51 -8.19
N ASP A 332 -13.29 3.46 -8.62
CA ASP A 332 -14.21 2.34 -8.37
C ASP A 332 -14.31 1.95 -6.88
N PRO A 333 -14.92 2.77 -6.02
CA PRO A 333 -15.02 2.47 -4.57
C PRO A 333 -15.75 1.15 -4.29
N LYS A 334 -16.63 0.71 -5.20
CA LYS A 334 -17.28 -0.60 -5.09
C LYS A 334 -16.30 -1.74 -5.39
N GLY A 335 -15.44 -1.58 -6.40
CA GLY A 335 -14.40 -2.56 -6.73
C GLY A 335 -13.34 -2.67 -5.64
N GLU A 336 -12.93 -1.55 -5.02
CA GLU A 336 -12.02 -1.54 -3.88
C GLU A 336 -12.62 -2.30 -2.67
N PHE A 337 -13.90 -2.04 -2.36
CA PHE A 337 -14.60 -2.76 -1.30
C PHE A 337 -14.67 -4.27 -1.58
N LEU A 338 -15.06 -4.65 -2.79
CA LEU A 338 -15.21 -6.06 -3.15
C LEU A 338 -13.87 -6.80 -3.07
N SER A 339 -12.77 -6.15 -3.45
CA SER A 339 -11.42 -6.70 -3.25
C SER A 339 -11.10 -6.92 -1.77
N ALA A 340 -11.35 -5.93 -0.93
CA ALA A 340 -11.13 -6.02 0.51
C ALA A 340 -12.00 -7.11 1.16
N TYR A 341 -13.27 -7.17 0.77
CA TYR A 341 -14.20 -8.21 1.22
C TYR A 341 -13.72 -9.61 0.83
N ARG A 342 -13.34 -9.82 -0.43
CA ARG A 342 -12.86 -11.12 -0.92
C ARG A 342 -11.55 -11.54 -0.28
N ALA A 343 -10.60 -10.61 -0.09
CA ALA A 343 -9.35 -10.88 0.62
C ALA A 343 -9.56 -11.39 2.06
N SER A 344 -10.68 -11.02 2.70
CA SER A 344 -11.04 -11.45 4.06
C SER A 344 -11.14 -12.98 4.20
N GLU A 345 -11.34 -13.72 3.10
CA GLU A 345 -11.32 -15.18 3.08
C GLU A 345 -10.00 -15.75 3.62
N VAL A 346 -8.87 -15.19 3.17
CA VAL A 346 -7.53 -15.61 3.64
C VAL A 346 -7.30 -15.20 5.10
N TYR A 347 -7.75 -14.02 5.50
CA TYR A 347 -7.63 -13.57 6.89
C TYR A 347 -8.42 -14.45 7.88
N SER A 348 -9.52 -15.03 7.43
CA SER A 348 -10.29 -15.99 8.24
C SER A 348 -9.48 -17.22 8.63
N LEU A 349 -8.47 -17.60 7.84
CA LEU A 349 -7.56 -18.71 8.18
C LEU A 349 -6.71 -18.43 9.43
N TYR A 350 -6.57 -17.17 9.80
CA TYR A 350 -5.77 -16.69 10.92
C TYR A 350 -6.60 -16.16 12.10
N ASP A 351 -7.90 -16.49 12.15
CA ASP A 351 -8.84 -15.97 13.15
C ASP A 351 -8.92 -14.44 13.17
N LYS A 352 -8.72 -13.80 12.02
CA LYS A 352 -8.83 -12.36 11.86
C LYS A 352 -10.08 -12.01 11.07
N ALA A 353 -10.94 -11.20 11.66
CA ALA A 353 -12.12 -10.70 10.98
C ALA A 353 -11.70 -9.73 9.85
N GLY A 354 -12.31 -9.88 8.69
CA GLY A 354 -12.24 -8.93 7.60
C GLY A 354 -13.50 -8.07 7.53
N CYS A 355 -13.84 -7.63 6.32
CA CYS A 355 -15.10 -6.94 6.07
C CYS A 355 -16.30 -7.84 6.40
N PRO A 356 -17.33 -7.33 7.11
CA PRO A 356 -18.35 -8.17 7.73
C PRO A 356 -19.37 -8.83 6.77
N GLY A 357 -19.38 -8.42 5.49
CA GLY A 357 -20.32 -8.96 4.50
C GLY A 357 -20.11 -8.39 3.11
N PRO A 358 -20.90 -8.81 2.11
CA PRO A 358 -20.73 -8.39 0.72
C PRO A 358 -21.32 -7.01 0.41
N ALA A 359 -22.02 -6.39 1.34
CA ALA A 359 -22.53 -5.02 1.23
C ALA A 359 -21.49 -4.04 1.75
N GLN A 360 -21.27 -2.94 1.03
CA GLN A 360 -20.46 -1.84 1.55
C GLN A 360 -21.00 -1.37 2.90
N PRO A 361 -20.11 -0.97 3.83
CA PRO A 361 -20.56 -0.41 5.10
C PRO A 361 -21.32 0.91 4.89
N GLU A 362 -22.00 1.35 5.93
CA GLU A 362 -22.61 2.66 5.98
C GLU A 362 -21.54 3.75 5.73
N LEU A 363 -21.98 4.83 5.11
CA LEU A 363 -21.11 5.96 4.78
C LEU A 363 -20.45 6.52 6.05
N ASN A 364 -19.16 6.77 5.97
CA ASN A 364 -18.34 7.27 7.08
C ASN A 364 -18.25 6.30 8.28
N GLN A 365 -18.40 5.01 8.04
CA GLN A 365 -18.20 3.96 9.03
C GLN A 365 -16.98 3.10 8.67
N SER A 366 -16.04 2.97 9.61
CA SER A 366 -14.91 2.02 9.51
C SER A 366 -15.33 0.64 10.00
N VAL A 367 -14.95 -0.40 9.27
CA VAL A 367 -15.23 -1.81 9.58
C VAL A 367 -14.00 -2.67 9.42
N GLY A 368 -14.03 -3.89 10.00
CA GLY A 368 -13.01 -4.92 9.84
C GLY A 368 -11.85 -4.82 10.84
N GLU A 369 -11.06 -5.89 10.90
CA GLU A 369 -9.96 -6.03 11.85
C GLU A 369 -8.64 -6.44 11.19
N GLY A 370 -8.63 -7.53 10.45
CA GLY A 370 -7.48 -7.96 9.64
C GLY A 370 -7.45 -7.23 8.31
N VAL A 371 -8.61 -7.12 7.68
CA VAL A 371 -8.86 -6.24 6.54
C VAL A 371 -9.79 -5.13 6.99
N GLY A 372 -9.28 -3.92 7.13
CA GLY A 372 -10.07 -2.73 7.42
C GLY A 372 -10.62 -2.10 6.15
N TYR A 373 -11.80 -1.48 6.24
CA TYR A 373 -12.38 -0.73 5.14
C TYR A 373 -13.27 0.41 5.65
N HIS A 374 -13.30 1.51 4.91
CA HIS A 374 -14.36 2.50 4.98
C HIS A 374 -14.71 3.09 3.61
N LEU A 375 -15.95 3.56 3.50
CA LEU A 375 -16.40 4.42 2.42
C LEU A 375 -16.75 5.78 3.03
N ARG A 376 -16.00 6.84 2.71
CA ARG A 376 -16.32 8.19 3.17
C ARG A 376 -17.10 9.00 2.14
N SER A 377 -17.74 10.07 2.57
CA SER A 377 -18.25 11.10 1.67
C SER A 377 -17.12 11.88 0.99
N GLY A 378 -17.41 12.51 -0.14
CA GLY A 378 -16.50 13.37 -0.88
C GLY A 378 -15.75 12.66 -2.01
N ARG A 379 -14.78 13.39 -2.57
CA ARG A 379 -14.08 13.05 -3.83
C ARG A 379 -12.75 12.37 -3.60
N HIS A 380 -12.00 12.20 -4.69
CA HIS A 380 -10.63 11.66 -4.71
C HIS A 380 -9.70 12.52 -3.84
N ASP A 381 -9.33 12.01 -2.65
CA ASP A 381 -8.58 12.75 -1.65
C ASP A 381 -8.09 11.86 -0.50
N LEU A 382 -7.17 12.38 0.32
CA LEU A 382 -6.76 11.82 1.59
C LEU A 382 -7.07 12.82 2.71
N THR A 383 -8.17 12.58 3.42
CA THR A 383 -8.74 13.54 4.36
C THR A 383 -8.37 13.26 5.81
N THR A 384 -8.74 14.19 6.70
CA THR A 384 -8.64 13.98 8.16
C THR A 384 -9.46 12.78 8.62
N PHE A 385 -10.59 12.48 7.97
CA PHE A 385 -11.41 11.31 8.29
C PHE A 385 -10.64 10.01 7.99
N ASP A 386 -9.99 9.91 6.82
CA ASP A 386 -9.17 8.75 6.46
C ASP A 386 -8.08 8.53 7.50
N TRP A 387 -7.36 9.58 7.87
CA TRP A 387 -6.29 9.51 8.87
C TRP A 387 -6.78 9.10 10.25
N MET A 388 -7.96 9.58 10.70
CA MET A 388 -8.54 9.11 11.96
C MET A 388 -8.80 7.62 11.93
N CYS A 389 -9.42 7.11 10.84
CA CYS A 389 -9.66 5.69 10.68
C CYS A 389 -8.35 4.87 10.66
N PHE A 390 -7.31 5.37 10.00
CA PHE A 390 -5.99 4.70 9.96
C PHE A 390 -5.34 4.64 11.34
N LEU A 391 -5.36 5.74 12.09
CA LEU A 391 -4.82 5.80 13.43
C LEU A 391 -5.58 4.87 14.40
N ASP A 392 -6.90 4.92 14.38
CA ASP A 392 -7.75 4.06 15.23
C ASP A 392 -7.51 2.57 14.91
N PHE A 393 -7.37 2.23 13.62
CA PHE A 393 -7.08 0.87 13.19
C PHE A 393 -5.68 0.42 13.66
N ALA A 394 -4.65 1.25 13.50
CA ALA A 394 -3.29 0.94 13.92
C ALA A 394 -3.19 0.76 15.44
N GLU A 395 -3.84 1.62 16.24
CA GLU A 395 -3.90 1.48 17.71
C GLU A 395 -4.59 0.19 18.13
N ALA A 396 -5.73 -0.14 17.50
CA ALA A 396 -6.46 -1.37 17.80
C ALA A 396 -5.60 -2.63 17.56
N GLN A 397 -4.74 -2.65 16.53
CA GLN A 397 -3.81 -3.76 16.28
C GLN A 397 -2.71 -3.85 17.35
N ALA A 398 -2.16 -2.70 17.79
CA ALA A 398 -1.13 -2.67 18.84
C ALA A 398 -1.64 -3.20 20.18
N HIS A 399 -2.90 -2.93 20.53
CA HIS A 399 -3.50 -3.45 21.75
C HIS A 399 -3.75 -4.97 21.71
N ARG A 400 -4.00 -5.54 20.55
CA ARG A 400 -4.23 -6.97 20.35
C ARG A 400 -2.95 -7.79 20.44
N SER A 401 -1.84 -7.26 19.91
CA SER A 401 -0.54 -7.94 19.98
C SER A 401 -0.01 -8.07 21.42
N LYS A 402 -0.38 -7.15 22.34
CA LYS A 402 -0.01 -7.19 23.76
C LYS A 402 -0.86 -8.17 24.59
N ARG A 403 -1.97 -8.70 24.06
CA ARG A 403 -2.88 -9.63 24.77
C ARG A 403 -2.63 -11.10 24.42
N LYS A 404 -1.74 -11.39 23.49
CA LYS A 404 -1.28 -12.73 23.11
C LYS A 404 0.09 -13.01 23.72
#